data_3fc4746b54411df2c42d379d19ab87a8
#
_entry.id   3fc4746b54411df2c42d379d19ab87a8
#
_cell.length_a   1.000
_cell.length_b   1.000
_cell.length_c   1.000
_cell.angle_alpha   90.00
_cell.angle_beta   90.00
_cell.angle_gamma   90.00
#
_symmetry.space_group_name_H-M   'P 1'
#
loop_
_entity.id
_entity.type
_entity.pdbx_description
1 polymer ?
#
loop_
_entity_poly.entity_id
_entity_poly.type
_entity_poly.pdbx_seq_one_letter_code
_entity_poly.pdbx_strand_id
1 'polypeptide(L)'
;MASAFDNPRFHNEEAAFAALEAIMWPGGKPTHCPLCGVEGRANKLAVQTSKPSKRNPEGKPVYGLWKCYACRGKFTVRKGTIFEESRLELHLWLQAAFLMCSSKKGVSANQLHRTLGVTLKTAWFLAHRLREAMSEGNLNPFGAGGGAVEVDETFIGRKPGRKKAKGGSGHMMKVLTLIDRETGQARSNVIANLKADTIYRVRKHHT
;
A
#
# COMPACT_ATOMS: atom_id res chain seq x y z
N MET A 1 -18.01 -11.01 -20.07
CA MET A 1 -17.14 -9.88 -19.68
C MET A 1 -15.92 -10.46 -19.01
N ALA A 2 -14.69 -10.14 -19.47
CA ALA A 2 -13.47 -10.56 -18.81
C ALA A 2 -13.37 -9.90 -17.41
N SER A 3 -12.92 -10.64 -16.42
CA SER A 3 -12.68 -10.09 -15.08
C SER A 3 -11.55 -9.05 -15.11
N ALA A 4 -11.65 -8.00 -14.30
CA ALA A 4 -10.54 -7.05 -14.14
C ALA A 4 -9.25 -7.73 -13.68
N PHE A 5 -9.38 -8.88 -12.99
CA PHE A 5 -8.28 -9.69 -12.52
C PHE A 5 -7.59 -10.50 -13.63
N ASP A 6 -8.24 -10.70 -14.80
CA ASP A 6 -7.65 -11.41 -15.95
C ASP A 6 -6.61 -10.57 -16.71
N ASN A 7 -6.42 -9.31 -16.30
CA ASN A 7 -5.45 -8.42 -16.93
C ASN A 7 -4.01 -8.99 -16.78
N PRO A 8 -3.21 -9.05 -17.86
CA PRO A 8 -1.85 -9.60 -17.83
C PRO A 8 -0.93 -9.04 -16.75
N ARG A 9 -1.13 -7.80 -16.31
CA ARG A 9 -0.35 -7.18 -15.21
C ARG A 9 -0.42 -7.94 -13.89
N PHE A 10 -1.44 -8.79 -13.70
CA PHE A 10 -1.58 -9.60 -12.49
C PHE A 10 -0.93 -10.98 -12.61
N HIS A 11 -0.54 -11.41 -13.81
CA HIS A 11 -0.06 -12.77 -14.07
C HIS A 11 1.31 -12.81 -14.74
N ASN A 12 1.77 -11.69 -15.28
CA ASN A 12 3.05 -11.60 -15.99
C ASN A 12 3.89 -10.47 -15.41
N GLU A 13 5.13 -10.76 -15.07
CA GLU A 13 6.04 -9.81 -14.43
C GLU A 13 6.40 -8.65 -15.38
N GLU A 14 6.62 -8.90 -16.66
CA GLU A 14 6.89 -7.85 -17.65
C GLU A 14 5.72 -6.88 -17.79
N ALA A 15 4.51 -7.43 -17.90
CA ALA A 15 3.28 -6.63 -17.97
C ALA A 15 3.03 -5.85 -16.66
N ALA A 16 3.41 -6.39 -15.51
CA ALA A 16 3.33 -5.70 -14.22
C ALA A 16 4.27 -4.49 -14.18
N PHE A 17 5.52 -4.63 -14.64
CA PHE A 17 6.45 -3.51 -14.76
C PHE A 17 5.95 -2.46 -15.73
N ALA A 18 5.47 -2.86 -16.91
CA ALA A 18 4.93 -1.94 -17.90
C ALA A 18 3.72 -1.15 -17.35
N ALA A 19 2.81 -1.83 -16.64
CA ALA A 19 1.65 -1.18 -16.02
C ALA A 19 2.05 -0.18 -14.94
N LEU A 20 3.02 -0.52 -14.08
CA LEU A 20 3.49 0.38 -13.04
C LEU A 20 4.26 1.57 -13.63
N GLU A 21 5.09 1.34 -14.66
CA GLU A 21 5.78 2.42 -15.39
C GLU A 21 4.79 3.40 -16.02
N ALA A 22 3.71 2.91 -16.62
CA ALA A 22 2.67 3.77 -17.21
C ALA A 22 1.95 4.63 -16.17
N ILE A 23 1.75 4.12 -14.95
CA ILE A 23 1.14 4.87 -13.84
C ILE A 23 2.12 5.92 -13.28
N MET A 24 3.35 5.52 -13.02
CA MET A 24 4.35 6.38 -12.37
C MET A 24 4.96 7.41 -13.33
N TRP A 25 5.04 7.08 -14.62
CA TRP A 25 5.65 7.89 -15.67
C TRP A 25 4.73 8.00 -16.89
N PRO A 26 3.66 8.82 -16.82
CA PRO A 26 2.70 8.95 -17.92
C PRO A 26 3.33 9.37 -19.27
N GLY A 27 4.49 10.04 -19.23
CA GLY A 27 5.27 10.37 -20.42
C GLY A 27 6.15 9.23 -20.96
N GLY A 28 6.00 7.99 -20.46
CA GLY A 28 6.76 6.80 -20.89
C GLY A 28 8.22 6.77 -20.45
N LYS A 29 8.69 7.81 -19.73
CA LYS A 29 10.05 7.91 -19.17
C LYS A 29 10.03 8.54 -17.79
N PRO A 30 10.98 8.17 -16.90
CA PRO A 30 11.11 8.85 -15.62
C PRO A 30 11.44 10.33 -15.82
N THR A 31 10.72 11.21 -15.15
CA THR A 31 10.96 12.67 -15.19
C THR A 31 12.31 13.01 -14.60
N HIS A 32 12.68 12.36 -13.50
CA HIS A 32 13.97 12.52 -12.82
C HIS A 32 14.55 11.16 -12.41
N CYS A 33 15.85 11.11 -12.25
CA CYS A 33 16.52 9.90 -11.75
C CYS A 33 16.29 9.76 -10.24
N PRO A 34 15.76 8.64 -9.73
CA PRO A 34 15.54 8.45 -8.29
C PRO A 34 16.84 8.31 -7.47
N LEU A 35 18.00 8.22 -8.12
CA LEU A 35 19.29 8.09 -7.46
C LEU A 35 20.05 9.42 -7.33
N CYS A 36 19.94 10.31 -8.32
CA CYS A 36 20.70 11.58 -8.35
C CYS A 36 19.84 12.82 -8.65
N GLY A 37 18.54 12.67 -8.88
CA GLY A 37 17.61 13.79 -9.13
C GLY A 37 17.70 14.42 -10.53
N VAL A 38 18.69 14.07 -11.37
CA VAL A 38 18.86 14.68 -12.68
C VAL A 38 17.74 14.29 -13.64
N GLU A 39 17.21 15.26 -14.36
CA GLU A 39 16.09 15.08 -15.30
C GLU A 39 16.57 14.66 -16.70
N GLY A 40 15.73 13.89 -17.40
CA GLY A 40 15.87 13.59 -18.83
C GLY A 40 17.08 12.73 -19.23
N ARG A 41 17.88 12.24 -18.29
CA ARG A 41 19.14 11.49 -18.55
C ARG A 41 19.00 9.99 -18.35
N ALA A 42 17.79 9.47 -18.20
CA ALA A 42 17.54 8.05 -18.02
C ALA A 42 16.97 7.42 -19.29
N ASN A 43 17.54 6.27 -19.69
CA ASN A 43 17.03 5.46 -20.80
C ASN A 43 16.76 4.03 -20.37
N LYS A 44 15.73 3.42 -20.98
CA LYS A 44 15.37 2.02 -20.74
C LYS A 44 16.41 1.11 -21.37
N LEU A 45 16.83 0.09 -20.63
CA LEU A 45 17.71 -0.95 -21.13
C LEU A 45 16.88 -2.13 -21.66
N ALA A 46 17.44 -2.90 -22.61
CA ALA A 46 16.88 -4.19 -22.98
C ALA A 46 16.83 -5.13 -21.77
N VAL A 47 15.94 -6.11 -21.81
CA VAL A 47 15.83 -7.13 -20.76
C VAL A 47 17.18 -7.80 -20.57
N GLN A 48 17.67 -7.81 -19.35
CA GLN A 48 18.93 -8.44 -18.97
C GLN A 48 18.64 -9.67 -18.12
N THR A 49 19.48 -10.67 -18.19
CA THR A 49 19.43 -11.81 -17.27
C THR A 49 20.26 -11.49 -16.03
N SER A 50 19.72 -11.76 -14.86
CA SER A 50 20.44 -11.62 -13.60
C SER A 50 21.59 -12.63 -13.52
N LYS A 51 22.59 -12.35 -12.67
CA LYS A 51 23.67 -13.30 -12.44
C LYS A 51 23.11 -14.64 -11.93
N PRO A 52 23.68 -15.77 -12.38
CA PRO A 52 23.34 -17.09 -11.86
C PRO A 52 23.45 -17.13 -10.33
N SER A 53 22.57 -17.86 -9.71
CA SER A 53 22.58 -18.10 -8.25
C SER A 53 22.30 -19.56 -7.95
N LYS A 54 22.59 -20.00 -6.72
CA LYS A 54 22.29 -21.40 -6.30
C LYS A 54 20.82 -21.79 -6.50
N ARG A 55 19.89 -20.82 -6.42
CA ARG A 55 18.44 -21.04 -6.63
C ARG A 55 17.99 -20.91 -8.08
N ASN A 56 18.71 -20.17 -8.90
CA ASN A 56 18.45 -19.96 -10.32
C ASN A 56 19.77 -20.01 -11.09
N PRO A 57 20.22 -21.19 -11.50
CA PRO A 57 21.49 -21.37 -12.21
C PRO A 57 21.56 -20.62 -13.55
N GLU A 58 20.42 -20.48 -14.22
CA GLU A 58 20.30 -19.75 -15.50
C GLU A 58 20.08 -18.25 -15.34
N GLY A 59 19.90 -17.77 -14.09
CA GLY A 59 19.48 -16.40 -13.80
C GLY A 59 17.98 -16.18 -14.02
N LYS A 60 17.51 -14.97 -13.72
CA LYS A 60 16.14 -14.53 -13.99
C LYS A 60 16.14 -13.31 -14.90
N PRO A 61 15.16 -13.15 -15.79
CA PRO A 61 14.99 -11.92 -16.55
C PRO A 61 14.73 -10.75 -15.60
N VAL A 62 15.37 -9.62 -15.85
CA VAL A 62 15.20 -8.36 -15.11
C VAL A 62 14.44 -7.41 -16.01
N TYR A 63 13.18 -7.18 -15.68
CA TYR A 63 12.31 -6.29 -16.44
C TYR A 63 12.38 -4.84 -15.91
N GLY A 64 11.99 -3.89 -16.76
CA GLY A 64 11.86 -2.49 -16.37
C GLY A 64 13.16 -1.83 -15.88
N LEU A 65 14.32 -2.24 -16.42
CA LEU A 65 15.61 -1.71 -16.03
C LEU A 65 15.92 -0.42 -16.79
N TRP A 66 16.23 0.65 -16.06
CA TRP A 66 16.62 1.96 -16.56
C TRP A 66 18.05 2.28 -16.12
N LYS A 67 18.76 3.06 -16.93
CA LYS A 67 20.09 3.56 -16.62
C LYS A 67 20.13 5.08 -16.73
N CYS A 68 20.56 5.72 -15.67
CA CYS A 68 20.89 7.15 -15.72
C CYS A 68 22.30 7.36 -16.29
N TYR A 69 22.41 8.21 -17.28
CA TYR A 69 23.71 8.54 -17.89
C TYR A 69 24.48 9.65 -17.16
N ALA A 70 23.86 10.34 -16.21
CA ALA A 70 24.52 11.29 -15.33
C ALA A 70 25.29 10.58 -14.20
N CYS A 71 24.58 9.81 -13.36
CA CYS A 71 25.21 9.08 -12.24
C CYS A 71 25.64 7.64 -12.59
N ARG A 72 25.35 7.17 -13.81
CA ARG A 72 25.59 5.79 -14.29
C ARG A 72 24.88 4.70 -13.51
N GLY A 73 24.00 5.06 -12.54
CA GLY A 73 23.22 4.15 -11.74
C GLY A 73 22.12 3.46 -12.54
N LYS A 74 21.84 2.21 -12.19
CA LYS A 74 20.71 1.45 -12.71
C LYS A 74 19.59 1.41 -11.68
N PHE A 75 18.35 1.53 -12.13
CA PHE A 75 17.16 1.49 -11.28
C PHE A 75 15.97 0.92 -12.04
N THR A 76 14.93 0.58 -11.32
CA THR A 76 13.63 0.19 -11.87
C THR A 76 12.56 1.12 -11.29
N VAL A 77 11.34 1.05 -11.82
CA VAL A 77 10.18 1.80 -11.30
C VAL A 77 9.85 1.48 -9.84
N ARG A 78 10.41 0.40 -9.28
CA ARG A 78 10.23 0.04 -7.87
C ARG A 78 11.00 0.97 -6.91
N LYS A 79 12.07 1.62 -7.38
CA LYS A 79 12.93 2.51 -6.55
C LYS A 79 12.13 3.72 -6.08
N GLY A 80 12.18 4.01 -4.78
CA GLY A 80 11.40 5.07 -4.15
C GLY A 80 9.90 4.74 -3.96
N THR A 81 9.48 3.48 -4.17
CA THR A 81 8.09 3.04 -3.98
C THR A 81 8.00 2.00 -2.88
N ILE A 82 6.76 1.66 -2.51
CA ILE A 82 6.48 0.56 -1.56
C ILE A 82 7.01 -0.81 -2.03
N PHE A 83 7.37 -0.94 -3.29
CA PHE A 83 7.89 -2.17 -3.89
C PHE A 83 9.42 -2.26 -3.80
N GLU A 84 10.08 -1.21 -3.30
CA GLU A 84 11.53 -1.16 -3.20
C GLU A 84 12.09 -2.27 -2.33
N GLU A 85 13.23 -2.83 -2.75
CA GLU A 85 13.99 -3.91 -2.07
C GLU A 85 13.19 -5.20 -1.80
N SER A 86 11.97 -5.30 -2.28
CA SER A 86 11.20 -6.54 -2.18
C SER A 86 11.75 -7.61 -3.13
N ARG A 87 11.94 -8.81 -2.61
CA ARG A 87 12.29 -10.01 -3.42
C ARG A 87 11.07 -10.65 -4.08
N LEU A 88 9.87 -10.20 -3.71
CA LEU A 88 8.63 -10.69 -4.29
C LEU A 88 8.45 -10.11 -5.69
N GLU A 89 7.93 -10.91 -6.60
CA GLU A 89 7.61 -10.49 -7.95
C GLU A 89 6.53 -9.41 -7.95
N LEU A 90 6.64 -8.45 -8.88
CA LEU A 90 5.78 -7.26 -8.88
C LEU A 90 4.31 -7.61 -9.18
N HIS A 91 4.06 -8.59 -10.05
CA HIS A 91 2.69 -9.03 -10.35
C HIS A 91 1.97 -9.55 -9.10
N LEU A 92 2.67 -10.22 -8.15
CA LEU A 92 2.09 -10.66 -6.87
C LEU A 92 1.75 -9.48 -5.95
N TRP A 93 2.54 -8.40 -6.01
CA TRP A 93 2.22 -7.15 -5.32
C TRP A 93 0.96 -6.52 -5.87
N LEU A 94 0.82 -6.46 -7.21
CA LEU A 94 -0.36 -5.91 -7.85
C LEU A 94 -1.60 -6.75 -7.58
N GLN A 95 -1.47 -8.09 -7.56
CA GLN A 95 -2.57 -8.98 -7.15
C GLN A 95 -3.01 -8.70 -5.72
N ALA A 96 -2.06 -8.59 -4.77
CA ALA A 96 -2.38 -8.31 -3.38
C ALA A 96 -3.07 -6.95 -3.21
N ALA A 97 -2.56 -5.91 -3.88
CA ALA A 97 -3.16 -4.59 -3.87
C ALA A 97 -4.59 -4.63 -4.42
N PHE A 98 -4.81 -5.28 -5.56
CA PHE A 98 -6.13 -5.45 -6.14
C PHE A 98 -7.10 -6.15 -5.20
N LEU A 99 -6.71 -7.30 -4.60
CA LEU A 99 -7.54 -8.05 -3.67
C LEU A 99 -7.89 -7.23 -2.42
N MET A 100 -6.93 -6.45 -1.90
CA MET A 100 -7.17 -5.61 -0.72
C MET A 100 -8.10 -4.43 -1.04
N CYS A 101 -7.92 -3.76 -2.17
CA CYS A 101 -8.73 -2.61 -2.57
C CYS A 101 -10.15 -3.01 -3.03
N SER A 102 -10.31 -4.18 -3.66
CA SER A 102 -11.62 -4.66 -4.12
C SER A 102 -12.47 -5.28 -3.02
N SER A 103 -11.88 -5.58 -1.87
CA SER A 103 -12.59 -6.21 -0.75
C SER A 103 -13.23 -5.19 0.18
N LYS A 104 -14.55 -5.22 0.33
CA LYS A 104 -15.31 -4.34 1.25
C LYS A 104 -14.86 -4.43 2.71
N LYS A 105 -14.46 -5.62 3.18
CA LYS A 105 -14.07 -5.89 4.58
C LYS A 105 -12.56 -6.04 4.78
N GLY A 106 -11.77 -5.90 3.70
CA GLY A 106 -10.36 -6.21 3.68
C GLY A 106 -10.07 -7.71 3.55
N VAL A 107 -8.80 -8.06 3.42
CA VAL A 107 -8.32 -9.43 3.22
C VAL A 107 -7.35 -9.79 4.34
N SER A 108 -7.50 -10.99 4.91
CA SER A 108 -6.59 -11.48 5.94
C SER A 108 -5.27 -11.98 5.33
N ALA A 109 -4.18 -11.94 6.11
CA ALA A 109 -2.89 -12.48 5.67
C ALA A 109 -2.96 -13.98 5.34
N ASN A 110 -3.79 -14.76 6.04
CA ASN A 110 -4.04 -16.16 5.72
C ASN A 110 -4.72 -16.36 4.38
N GLN A 111 -5.63 -15.48 4.01
CA GLN A 111 -6.30 -15.52 2.71
C GLN A 111 -5.33 -15.15 1.60
N LEU A 112 -4.52 -14.07 1.77
CA LEU A 112 -3.48 -13.70 0.82
C LEU A 112 -2.45 -14.82 0.64
N HIS A 113 -2.00 -15.46 1.73
CA HIS A 113 -1.11 -16.62 1.67
C HIS A 113 -1.64 -17.72 0.75
N ARG A 114 -2.90 -18.12 0.93
CA ARG A 114 -3.53 -19.18 0.12
C ARG A 114 -3.78 -18.76 -1.32
N THR A 115 -4.20 -17.51 -1.53
CA THR A 115 -4.54 -17.01 -2.87
C THR A 115 -3.30 -16.77 -3.73
N LEU A 116 -2.24 -16.20 -3.14
CA LEU A 116 -1.01 -15.84 -3.87
C LEU A 116 0.05 -16.94 -3.89
N GLY A 117 -0.14 -18.04 -3.15
CA GLY A 117 0.85 -19.11 -3.06
C GLY A 117 2.16 -18.73 -2.37
N VAL A 118 2.18 -17.63 -1.61
CA VAL A 118 3.37 -17.15 -0.87
C VAL A 118 3.34 -17.64 0.57
N THR A 119 4.47 -17.58 1.30
CA THR A 119 4.47 -17.97 2.72
C THR A 119 3.58 -17.02 3.55
N LEU A 120 3.04 -17.51 4.67
CA LEU A 120 2.21 -16.68 5.57
C LEU A 120 2.97 -15.45 6.06
N LYS A 121 4.27 -15.58 6.36
CA LYS A 121 5.13 -14.46 6.76
C LYS A 121 5.22 -13.41 5.64
N THR A 122 5.39 -13.84 4.40
CA THR A 122 5.42 -12.95 3.22
C THR A 122 4.07 -12.26 3.03
N ALA A 123 2.96 -13.00 3.11
CA ALA A 123 1.62 -12.43 2.98
C ALA A 123 1.31 -11.42 4.09
N TRP A 124 1.74 -11.69 5.32
CA TRP A 124 1.60 -10.78 6.45
C TRP A 124 2.38 -9.48 6.22
N PHE A 125 3.65 -9.58 5.86
CA PHE A 125 4.49 -8.42 5.54
C PHE A 125 3.91 -7.59 4.40
N LEU A 126 3.49 -8.23 3.32
CA LEU A 126 2.86 -7.60 2.16
C LEU A 126 1.59 -6.83 2.54
N ALA A 127 0.71 -7.46 3.32
CA ALA A 127 -0.52 -6.83 3.79
C ALA A 127 -0.26 -5.60 4.67
N HIS A 128 0.75 -5.66 5.55
CA HIS A 128 1.10 -4.53 6.40
C HIS A 128 1.72 -3.38 5.60
N ARG A 129 2.62 -3.68 4.66
CA ARG A 129 3.25 -2.66 3.83
C ARG A 129 2.25 -1.96 2.90
N LEU A 130 1.27 -2.69 2.38
CA LEU A 130 0.17 -2.09 1.61
C LEU A 130 -0.72 -1.20 2.49
N ARG A 131 -1.07 -1.63 3.72
CA ARG A 131 -1.84 -0.80 4.65
C ARG A 131 -1.08 0.47 5.06
N GLU A 132 0.22 0.36 5.29
CA GLU A 132 1.08 1.52 5.58
C GLU A 132 1.08 2.51 4.42
N ALA A 133 1.18 2.02 3.18
CA ALA A 133 1.11 2.86 1.99
C ALA A 133 -0.26 3.54 1.80
N MET A 134 -1.33 2.94 2.32
CA MET A 134 -2.67 3.53 2.30
C MET A 134 -2.89 4.54 3.43
N SER A 135 -2.00 4.60 4.43
CA SER A 135 -2.07 5.59 5.49
C SER A 135 -1.48 6.91 4.99
N GLU A 136 -2.31 7.93 4.91
CA GLU A 136 -1.86 9.26 4.48
C GLU A 136 -1.13 9.97 5.62
N GLY A 137 0.15 10.32 5.40
CA GLY A 137 0.98 11.02 6.40
C GLY A 137 0.62 12.49 6.59
N ASN A 138 0.14 13.17 5.55
CA ASN A 138 -0.27 14.58 5.58
C ASN A 138 -1.76 14.68 5.23
N LEU A 139 -2.58 14.83 6.26
CA LEU A 139 -4.02 14.93 6.11
C LEU A 139 -4.43 16.40 6.19
N ASN A 140 -5.02 16.93 5.14
CA ASN A 140 -5.66 18.24 5.17
C ASN A 140 -6.78 18.26 6.22
N PRO A 141 -7.09 19.41 6.87
CA PRO A 141 -8.22 19.51 7.77
C PRO A 141 -9.51 19.01 7.12
N PHE A 142 -10.31 18.25 7.84
CA PHE A 142 -11.62 17.81 7.37
C PHE A 142 -12.59 18.98 7.33
N GLY A 143 -13.48 18.99 6.33
CA GLY A 143 -14.50 20.02 6.22
C GLY A 143 -13.95 21.40 5.83
N ALA A 144 -12.72 21.52 5.35
CA ALA A 144 -12.15 22.78 4.86
C ALA A 144 -12.97 23.42 3.72
N GLY A 145 -13.78 22.63 3.01
CA GLY A 145 -14.76 23.09 2.01
C GLY A 145 -16.14 23.39 2.58
N GLY A 146 -16.38 23.29 3.89
CA GLY A 146 -17.70 23.46 4.52
C GLY A 146 -18.57 22.20 4.51
N GLY A 147 -18.03 21.05 4.13
CA GLY A 147 -18.73 19.76 4.03
C GLY A 147 -19.06 19.11 5.38
N ALA A 148 -19.95 18.11 5.35
CA ALA A 148 -20.35 17.36 6.53
C ALA A 148 -19.30 16.32 6.91
N VAL A 149 -18.92 16.28 8.19
CA VAL A 149 -18.05 15.26 8.78
C VAL A 149 -18.91 14.32 9.62
N GLU A 150 -18.94 13.04 9.24
CA GLU A 150 -19.59 11.98 10.00
C GLU A 150 -18.65 11.47 11.09
N VAL A 151 -19.21 11.17 12.25
CA VAL A 151 -18.45 10.67 13.42
C VAL A 151 -19.11 9.39 13.90
N ASP A 152 -18.33 8.31 13.98
CA ASP A 152 -18.80 7.02 14.49
C ASP A 152 -17.78 6.39 15.44
N GLU A 153 -18.25 5.57 16.38
CA GLU A 153 -17.40 4.84 17.30
C GLU A 153 -17.48 3.34 17.11
N THR A 154 -16.33 2.70 17.21
CA THR A 154 -16.20 1.25 17.10
C THR A 154 -15.33 0.69 18.23
N PHE A 155 -15.69 -0.53 18.69
CA PHE A 155 -14.92 -1.24 19.72
C PHE A 155 -14.10 -2.34 19.07
N ILE A 156 -12.76 -2.27 19.17
CA ILE A 156 -11.85 -3.19 18.48
C ILE A 156 -10.92 -3.88 19.48
N GLY A 157 -10.76 -5.19 19.34
CA GLY A 157 -9.76 -5.97 20.06
C GLY A 157 -9.87 -5.90 21.57
N ARG A 158 -8.74 -5.93 22.26
CA ARG A 158 -8.65 -5.91 23.73
C ARG A 158 -7.52 -4.98 24.17
N LYS A 159 -7.78 -4.17 25.20
CA LYS A 159 -6.76 -3.33 25.82
C LYS A 159 -5.64 -4.21 26.41
N PRO A 160 -4.37 -3.82 26.21
CA PRO A 160 -3.25 -4.53 26.83
C PRO A 160 -3.46 -4.67 28.36
N GLY A 161 -3.14 -5.84 28.90
CA GLY A 161 -3.25 -6.12 30.34
C GLY A 161 -4.66 -6.32 30.89
N ARG A 162 -5.74 -6.08 30.11
CA ARG A 162 -7.10 -6.31 30.59
C ARG A 162 -7.63 -7.70 30.25
N LYS A 163 -8.23 -8.37 31.27
CA LYS A 163 -8.95 -9.63 31.08
C LYS A 163 -10.26 -9.35 30.31
N LYS A 164 -10.73 -10.35 29.53
CA LYS A 164 -12.03 -10.28 28.86
C LYS A 164 -13.14 -10.19 29.92
N ALA A 165 -13.95 -9.17 29.85
CA ALA A 165 -15.13 -9.05 30.72
C ALA A 165 -16.20 -10.07 30.30
N LYS A 166 -16.98 -10.57 31.27
CA LYS A 166 -18.11 -11.47 31.01
C LYS A 166 -19.24 -10.80 30.21
N GLY A 167 -19.26 -9.46 30.16
CA GLY A 167 -20.20 -8.66 29.36
C GLY A 167 -19.69 -7.25 29.11
N GLY A 168 -20.24 -6.60 28.08
CA GLY A 168 -19.89 -5.22 27.71
C GLY A 168 -18.53 -5.06 27.03
N SER A 169 -18.26 -3.83 26.57
CA SER A 169 -17.07 -3.47 25.77
C SER A 169 -15.94 -2.80 26.58
N GLY A 170 -16.01 -2.81 27.92
CA GLY A 170 -15.05 -2.11 28.78
C GLY A 170 -13.59 -2.55 28.63
N HIS A 171 -13.36 -3.78 28.18
CA HIS A 171 -12.03 -4.35 27.91
C HIS A 171 -11.52 -4.08 26.51
N MET A 172 -12.34 -3.52 25.61
CA MET A 172 -12.00 -3.26 24.22
C MET A 172 -11.41 -1.88 24.04
N MET A 173 -10.58 -1.71 23.00
CA MET A 173 -10.15 -0.39 22.56
C MET A 173 -11.31 0.31 21.90
N LYS A 174 -11.45 1.60 22.20
CA LYS A 174 -12.45 2.48 21.61
C LYS A 174 -11.79 3.24 20.48
N VAL A 175 -12.34 3.13 19.31
CA VAL A 175 -11.85 3.83 18.11
C VAL A 175 -12.93 4.78 17.65
N LEU A 176 -12.58 6.07 17.56
CA LEU A 176 -13.43 7.10 16.97
C LEU A 176 -12.98 7.30 15.53
N THR A 177 -13.90 7.18 14.58
CA THR A 177 -13.65 7.40 13.16
C THR A 177 -14.38 8.65 12.69
N LEU A 178 -13.68 9.52 12.02
CA LEU A 178 -14.19 10.69 11.32
C LEU A 178 -14.18 10.38 9.83
N ILE A 179 -15.27 10.69 9.13
CA ILE A 179 -15.39 10.51 7.67
C ILE A 179 -15.85 11.82 7.05
N ASP A 180 -15.07 12.34 6.13
CA ASP A 180 -15.45 13.48 5.30
C ASP A 180 -16.34 13.00 4.15
N ARG A 181 -17.56 13.49 4.07
CA ARG A 181 -18.53 13.09 3.04
C ARG A 181 -18.14 13.48 1.63
N GLU A 182 -17.45 14.59 1.48
CA GLU A 182 -17.08 15.10 0.15
C GLU A 182 -15.90 14.35 -0.43
N THR A 183 -14.86 14.17 0.37
CA THR A 183 -13.62 13.52 -0.08
C THR A 183 -13.63 12.00 0.09
N GLY A 184 -14.52 11.46 0.94
CA GLY A 184 -14.53 10.04 1.33
C GLY A 184 -13.34 9.64 2.23
N GLN A 185 -12.52 10.60 2.67
CA GLN A 185 -11.40 10.33 3.58
C GLN A 185 -11.88 9.93 4.96
N ALA A 186 -11.19 8.99 5.58
CA ALA A 186 -11.48 8.51 6.92
C ALA A 186 -10.26 8.65 7.84
N ARG A 187 -10.49 9.11 9.07
CA ARG A 187 -9.46 9.17 10.14
C ARG A 187 -9.95 8.45 11.36
N SER A 188 -9.15 7.51 11.84
CA SER A 188 -9.48 6.71 13.02
C SER A 188 -8.49 6.95 14.15
N ASN A 189 -9.00 7.28 15.34
CA ASN A 189 -8.20 7.56 16.52
C ASN A 189 -8.62 6.66 17.68
N VAL A 190 -7.63 6.07 18.38
CA VAL A 190 -7.90 5.32 19.61
C VAL A 190 -8.11 6.33 20.74
N ILE A 191 -9.29 6.24 21.40
CA ILE A 191 -9.68 7.17 22.48
C ILE A 191 -9.80 6.44 23.81
N ALA A 192 -9.56 7.15 24.89
CA ALA A 192 -9.61 6.60 26.25
C ALA A 192 -11.05 6.30 26.68
N ASN A 193 -11.99 7.20 26.36
CA ASN A 193 -13.40 7.11 26.75
C ASN A 193 -14.30 7.78 25.68
N LEU A 194 -15.61 7.58 25.80
CA LEU A 194 -16.63 8.17 24.91
C LEU A 194 -17.32 9.40 25.53
N LYS A 195 -16.63 10.14 26.40
CA LYS A 195 -17.18 11.37 26.95
C LYS A 195 -17.22 12.46 25.87
N ALA A 196 -18.23 13.31 25.91
CA ALA A 196 -18.43 14.40 24.95
C ALA A 196 -17.20 15.29 24.78
N ASP A 197 -16.50 15.61 25.87
CA ASP A 197 -15.26 16.37 25.85
C ASP A 197 -14.11 15.68 25.07
N THR A 198 -13.98 14.36 25.19
CA THR A 198 -12.97 13.59 24.45
C THR A 198 -13.30 13.57 22.95
N ILE A 199 -14.55 13.35 22.60
CA ILE A 199 -15.03 13.36 21.21
C ILE A 199 -14.85 14.76 20.60
N TYR A 200 -15.22 15.80 21.33
CA TYR A 200 -15.08 17.18 20.89
C TYR A 200 -13.62 17.56 20.62
N ARG A 201 -12.68 17.18 21.51
CA ARG A 201 -11.24 17.44 21.31
C ARG A 201 -10.70 16.76 20.06
N VAL A 202 -11.04 15.49 19.83
CA VAL A 202 -10.60 14.76 18.62
C VAL A 202 -11.16 15.44 17.37
N ARG A 203 -12.45 15.76 17.36
CA ARG A 203 -13.07 16.50 16.25
C ARG A 203 -12.34 17.81 15.97
N LYS A 204 -12.17 18.67 17.00
CA LYS A 204 -11.50 19.98 16.87
C LYS A 204 -10.06 19.89 16.36
N HIS A 205 -9.35 18.79 16.61
CA HIS A 205 -7.98 18.60 16.15
C HIS A 205 -7.92 18.25 14.65
N HIS A 206 -9.01 17.75 14.07
CA HIS A 206 -9.04 17.25 12.70
C HIS A 206 -9.92 18.07 11.75
N THR A 207 -10.77 18.94 12.26
CA THR A 207 -11.54 19.94 11.52
C THR A 207 -10.95 21.32 11.73
#